data_eb3204b51d43337fbf6cc8173d8ea3eb
#
_entry.id   eb3204b51d43337fbf6cc8173d8ea3eb
#
_cell.length_a   1.000
_cell.length_b   1.000
_cell.length_c   1.000
_cell.angle_alpha   90.00
_cell.angle_beta   90.00
_cell.angle_gamma   90.00
#
_symmetry.space_group_name_H-M   'P 1'
#
loop_
_entity.id
_entity.type
_entity.pdbx_description
1 polymer ?
#
loop_
_entity_poly.entity_id
_entity_poly.type
_entity_poly.pdbx_seq_one_letter_code
_entity_poly.pdbx_strand_id
1 'polypeptide(L)'
;MANHSEVEHQLAGEPKLAYRLGEVDVRYDASGENVARTSDAARAHVALMNSPGHRANILDTQFNSIGIGVVNTPDGIYVTQDFAHRLPSATVDEAESLVAANLNRLRRGVGLSPWPRISAPELRKHACEMAQHDRLNPRAGLLSTNISSSVAFTAIDLNLVPDSLDRLKTTSGSGFSVGACYHASSKYENPVFWVIVVTYF
;
A
#
# COMPACT_ATOMS: atom_id res chain seq x y z
N MET A 1 20.24 -16.93 4.33
CA MET A 1 20.11 -18.25 4.99
C MET A 1 21.20 -19.22 4.56
N ALA A 2 21.23 -19.75 3.34
CA ALA A 2 22.20 -20.78 2.93
C ALA A 2 23.67 -20.39 3.16
N ASN A 3 24.06 -19.16 2.86
CA ASN A 3 25.44 -18.66 3.04
C ASN A 3 25.86 -18.49 4.51
N HIS A 4 24.92 -18.44 5.44
CA HIS A 4 25.18 -18.27 6.88
C HIS A 4 24.89 -19.55 7.67
N SER A 5 24.37 -20.61 7.02
CA SER A 5 23.90 -21.85 7.65
C SER A 5 22.86 -21.65 8.77
N GLU A 6 22.11 -20.54 8.70
CA GLU A 6 21.10 -20.12 9.67
C GLU A 6 19.71 -20.15 9.05
N VAL A 7 18.69 -20.39 9.87
CA VAL A 7 17.27 -20.35 9.47
C VAL A 7 16.60 -19.29 10.31
N GLU A 8 16.50 -18.09 9.75
CA GLU A 8 15.86 -16.94 10.39
C GLU A 8 15.05 -16.15 9.36
N HIS A 9 14.01 -15.47 9.83
CA HIS A 9 13.17 -14.61 9.01
C HIS A 9 13.91 -13.37 8.51
N GLN A 10 14.92 -12.93 9.24
CA GLN A 10 15.75 -11.80 8.87
C GLN A 10 17.20 -12.00 9.38
N LEU A 11 18.12 -12.13 8.45
CA LEU A 11 19.54 -12.17 8.75
C LEU A 11 20.13 -10.77 8.90
N ALA A 12 21.25 -10.66 9.60
CA ALA A 12 21.97 -9.40 9.75
C ALA A 12 22.34 -8.81 8.37
N GLY A 13 21.91 -7.59 8.08
CA GLY A 13 22.13 -6.90 6.81
C GLY A 13 21.15 -7.27 5.67
N GLU A 14 20.22 -8.19 5.91
CA GLU A 14 19.15 -8.51 4.95
C GLU A 14 17.99 -7.52 5.07
N PRO A 15 17.41 -7.02 3.95
CA PRO A 15 16.23 -6.18 4.01
C PRO A 15 15.03 -6.93 4.60
N LYS A 16 14.18 -6.23 5.33
CA LYS A 16 12.92 -6.79 5.83
C LYS A 16 12.04 -7.28 4.68
N LEU A 17 11.15 -8.24 4.96
CA LEU A 17 10.18 -8.76 3.98
C LEU A 17 9.42 -7.63 3.27
N ALA A 18 8.93 -6.66 4.01
CA ALA A 18 8.21 -5.51 3.46
C ALA A 18 9.02 -4.75 2.39
N TYR A 19 10.32 -4.54 2.64
CA TYR A 19 11.20 -3.88 1.68
C TYR A 19 11.43 -4.75 0.44
N ARG A 20 11.67 -6.06 0.62
CA ARG A 20 11.87 -7.02 -0.47
C ARG A 20 10.63 -7.10 -1.39
N LEU A 21 9.43 -7.10 -0.80
CA LEU A 21 8.17 -7.06 -1.57
C LEU A 21 8.00 -5.73 -2.31
N GLY A 22 8.42 -4.60 -1.72
CA GLY A 22 8.39 -3.29 -2.35
C GLY A 22 9.33 -3.17 -3.56
N GLU A 23 10.50 -3.83 -3.54
CA GLU A 23 11.45 -3.83 -4.67
C GLU A 23 10.90 -4.52 -5.92
N VAL A 24 9.96 -5.45 -5.77
CA VAL A 24 9.30 -6.14 -6.90
C VAL A 24 7.95 -5.54 -7.25
N ASP A 25 7.69 -4.31 -6.81
CA ASP A 25 6.49 -3.51 -7.12
C ASP A 25 5.16 -4.22 -6.78
N VAL A 26 5.16 -5.02 -5.72
CA VAL A 26 3.97 -5.67 -5.20
C VAL A 26 3.25 -4.73 -4.25
N ARG A 27 2.06 -4.29 -4.62
CA ARG A 27 1.15 -3.60 -3.69
C ARG A 27 0.43 -4.63 -2.84
N TYR A 28 0.47 -4.49 -1.52
CA TYR A 28 -0.14 -5.41 -0.58
C TYR A 28 -0.51 -4.70 0.73
N ASP A 29 -1.44 -5.25 1.48
CA ASP A 29 -1.86 -4.76 2.79
C ASP A 29 -1.63 -5.78 3.93
N ALA A 30 -1.31 -7.02 3.57
CA ALA A 30 -0.87 -8.05 4.51
C ALA A 30 0.24 -8.90 3.89
N SER A 31 1.19 -9.33 4.70
CA SER A 31 2.28 -10.22 4.30
C SER A 31 2.68 -11.18 5.42
N GLY A 32 3.27 -12.30 5.06
CA GLY A 32 3.82 -13.29 5.98
C GLY A 32 4.96 -14.06 5.34
N GLU A 33 5.82 -14.66 6.17
CA GLU A 33 6.95 -15.43 5.70
C GLU A 33 7.06 -16.75 6.46
N ASN A 34 7.38 -17.81 5.74
CA ASN A 34 7.84 -19.07 6.31
C ASN A 34 9.23 -19.37 5.81
N VAL A 35 10.10 -19.84 6.71
CA VAL A 35 11.45 -20.32 6.38
C VAL A 35 11.68 -21.72 6.95
N ALA A 36 12.36 -22.56 6.20
CA ALA A 36 12.71 -23.92 6.64
C ALA A 36 14.04 -24.39 6.06
N ARG A 37 14.71 -25.30 6.77
CA ARG A 37 15.83 -26.11 6.28
C ARG A 37 15.48 -27.56 6.45
N THR A 38 15.59 -28.34 5.39
CA THR A 38 15.31 -29.79 5.40
C THR A 38 16.14 -30.51 4.33
N SER A 39 16.03 -31.86 4.28
CA SER A 39 16.73 -32.63 3.25
C SER A 39 16.10 -32.48 1.85
N ASP A 40 14.78 -32.23 1.76
CA ASP A 40 14.04 -32.16 0.49
C ASP A 40 12.76 -31.36 0.62
N ALA A 41 12.13 -31.05 -0.52
CA ALA A 41 10.92 -30.20 -0.58
C ALA A 41 9.69 -30.83 0.09
N ALA A 42 9.52 -32.17 0.00
CA ALA A 42 8.38 -32.84 0.61
C ALA A 42 8.45 -32.75 2.14
N ARG A 43 9.63 -32.94 2.69
CA ARG A 43 9.88 -32.78 4.14
C ARG A 43 9.75 -31.34 4.57
N ALA A 44 10.13 -30.36 3.73
CA ALA A 44 9.91 -28.95 4.02
C ALA A 44 8.42 -28.66 4.24
N HIS A 45 7.57 -29.12 3.34
CA HIS A 45 6.11 -28.94 3.47
C HIS A 45 5.57 -29.58 4.74
N VAL A 46 5.95 -30.83 5.02
CA VAL A 46 5.52 -31.55 6.24
C VAL A 46 5.96 -30.80 7.50
N ALA A 47 7.22 -30.33 7.55
CA ALA A 47 7.75 -29.58 8.69
C ALA A 47 6.99 -28.26 8.91
N LEU A 48 6.76 -27.50 7.85
CA LEU A 48 6.01 -26.25 7.92
C LEU A 48 4.56 -26.48 8.37
N MET A 49 3.89 -27.51 7.85
CA MET A 49 2.51 -27.86 8.25
C MET A 49 2.40 -28.39 9.69
N ASN A 50 3.46 -28.94 10.24
CA ASN A 50 3.49 -29.38 11.63
C ASN A 50 3.82 -28.26 12.61
N SER A 51 4.29 -27.11 12.14
CA SER A 51 4.54 -25.91 12.95
C SER A 51 3.31 -25.01 12.97
N PRO A 52 2.71 -24.72 14.13
CA PRO A 52 1.45 -23.95 14.20
C PRO A 52 1.53 -22.58 13.51
N GLY A 53 2.62 -21.83 13.69
CA GLY A 53 2.81 -20.52 13.07
C GLY A 53 2.96 -20.60 11.55
N HIS A 54 3.81 -21.50 11.06
CA HIS A 54 3.99 -21.68 9.62
C HIS A 54 2.73 -22.22 8.93
N ARG A 55 2.03 -23.15 9.57
CA ARG A 55 0.74 -23.67 9.10
C ARG A 55 -0.30 -22.55 9.03
N ALA A 56 -0.34 -21.64 10.00
CA ALA A 56 -1.26 -20.51 9.98
C ALA A 56 -1.06 -19.68 8.70
N ASN A 57 0.17 -19.32 8.36
CA ASN A 57 0.48 -18.58 7.12
C ASN A 57 0.04 -19.34 5.87
N ILE A 58 0.28 -20.68 5.80
CA ILE A 58 -0.08 -21.49 4.63
C ILE A 58 -1.61 -21.56 4.42
N LEU A 59 -2.37 -21.58 5.51
CA LEU A 59 -3.83 -21.72 5.50
C LEU A 59 -4.58 -20.39 5.61
N ASP A 60 -3.87 -19.28 5.71
CA ASP A 60 -4.49 -17.96 5.84
C ASP A 60 -5.17 -17.57 4.51
N THR A 61 -6.50 -17.49 4.56
CA THR A 61 -7.33 -17.11 3.41
C THR A 61 -7.23 -15.62 3.04
N GLN A 62 -6.58 -14.80 3.84
CA GLN A 62 -6.28 -13.42 3.48
C GLN A 62 -5.22 -13.34 2.38
N PHE A 63 -4.26 -14.25 2.35
CA PHE A 63 -3.24 -14.26 1.32
C PHE A 63 -3.80 -14.78 -0.01
N ASN A 64 -3.53 -14.06 -1.08
CA ASN A 64 -3.91 -14.41 -2.44
C ASN A 64 -2.71 -14.64 -3.37
N SER A 65 -1.50 -14.52 -2.83
CA SER A 65 -0.24 -14.70 -3.55
C SER A 65 0.81 -15.35 -2.67
N ILE A 66 1.66 -16.17 -3.29
CA ILE A 66 2.82 -16.80 -2.67
C ILE A 66 4.01 -16.74 -3.63
N GLY A 67 5.18 -16.39 -3.09
CA GLY A 67 6.48 -16.59 -3.72
C GLY A 67 7.25 -17.68 -3.00
N ILE A 68 7.91 -18.58 -3.73
CA ILE A 68 8.69 -19.66 -3.12
C ILE A 68 10.13 -19.60 -3.65
N GLY A 69 11.09 -19.48 -2.73
CA GLY A 69 12.51 -19.56 -3.00
C GLY A 69 13.10 -20.88 -2.44
N VAL A 70 13.94 -21.55 -3.23
CA VAL A 70 14.64 -22.75 -2.79
C VAL A 70 16.13 -22.66 -3.15
N VAL A 71 16.98 -22.90 -2.17
CA VAL A 71 18.44 -22.98 -2.36
C VAL A 71 18.93 -24.35 -1.94
N ASN A 72 19.57 -25.07 -2.86
CA ASN A 72 20.19 -26.35 -2.59
C ASN A 72 21.59 -26.17 -1.99
N THR A 73 21.91 -26.95 -0.99
CA THR A 73 23.25 -27.05 -0.38
C THR A 73 23.65 -28.52 -0.20
N PRO A 74 24.94 -28.84 0.05
CA PRO A 74 25.35 -30.21 0.36
C PRO A 74 24.57 -30.82 1.54
N ASP A 75 24.12 -30.00 2.50
CA ASP A 75 23.47 -30.42 3.75
C ASP A 75 21.93 -30.35 3.67
N GLY A 76 21.35 -30.23 2.48
CA GLY A 76 19.92 -30.13 2.27
C GLY A 76 19.48 -28.85 1.57
N ILE A 77 18.22 -28.48 1.72
CA ILE A 77 17.63 -27.30 1.08
C ILE A 77 17.20 -26.26 2.10
N TYR A 78 17.33 -25.01 1.72
CA TYR A 78 16.68 -23.87 2.39
C TYR A 78 15.47 -23.44 1.56
N VAL A 79 14.35 -23.23 2.23
CA VAL A 79 13.07 -22.85 1.60
C VAL A 79 12.56 -21.58 2.26
N THR A 80 12.17 -20.61 1.45
CA THR A 80 11.42 -19.44 1.86
C THR A 80 10.08 -19.45 1.14
N GLN A 81 8.99 -19.13 1.86
CA GLN A 81 7.67 -18.88 1.33
C GLN A 81 7.26 -17.48 1.77
N ASP A 82 7.15 -16.55 0.83
CA ASP A 82 6.66 -15.20 1.07
C ASP A 82 5.20 -15.12 0.63
N PHE A 83 4.31 -14.79 1.55
CA PHE A 83 2.88 -14.66 1.33
C PHE A 83 2.51 -13.17 1.26
N ALA A 84 1.53 -12.84 0.44
CA ALA A 84 0.97 -11.50 0.38
C ALA A 84 -0.52 -11.50 0.04
N HIS A 85 -1.27 -10.59 0.65
CA HIS A 85 -2.55 -10.14 0.10
C HIS A 85 -2.26 -9.02 -0.89
N ARG A 86 -2.12 -9.39 -2.17
CA ARG A 86 -1.86 -8.43 -3.25
C ARG A 86 -3.09 -7.61 -3.55
N LEU A 87 -2.89 -6.30 -3.59
CA LEU A 87 -3.86 -5.34 -4.10
C LEU A 87 -3.65 -5.13 -5.61
N PRO A 88 -4.70 -4.80 -6.38
CA PRO A 88 -4.55 -4.45 -7.77
C PRO A 88 -3.51 -3.34 -7.95
N SER A 89 -2.69 -3.45 -8.99
CA SER A 89 -1.83 -2.33 -9.41
C SER A 89 -2.71 -1.14 -9.78
N ALA A 90 -2.27 0.06 -9.46
CA ALA A 90 -2.94 1.28 -9.87
C ALA A 90 -1.91 2.34 -10.23
N THR A 91 -2.08 2.94 -11.37
CA THR A 91 -1.34 4.14 -11.77
C THR A 91 -1.79 5.33 -10.93
N VAL A 92 -1.00 6.40 -10.93
CA VAL A 92 -1.38 7.65 -10.25
C VAL A 92 -2.67 8.24 -10.85
N ASP A 93 -2.89 8.12 -12.15
CA ASP A 93 -4.11 8.60 -12.82
C ASP A 93 -5.35 7.80 -12.40
N GLU A 94 -5.21 6.48 -12.26
CA GLU A 94 -6.27 5.62 -11.74
C GLU A 94 -6.56 5.90 -10.27
N ALA A 95 -5.53 6.12 -9.48
CA ALA A 95 -5.65 6.50 -8.06
C ALA A 95 -6.44 7.80 -7.89
N GLU A 96 -6.08 8.85 -8.63
CA GLU A 96 -6.79 10.12 -8.62
C GLU A 96 -8.24 9.98 -9.08
N SER A 97 -8.48 9.17 -10.09
CA SER A 97 -9.82 8.90 -10.63
C SER A 97 -10.70 8.15 -9.63
N LEU A 98 -10.13 7.18 -8.92
CA LEU A 98 -10.82 6.40 -7.89
C LEU A 98 -11.18 7.28 -6.68
N VAL A 99 -10.26 8.12 -6.21
CA VAL A 99 -10.53 9.08 -5.14
C VAL A 99 -11.64 10.06 -5.54
N ALA A 100 -11.62 10.56 -6.79
CA ALA A 100 -12.64 11.43 -7.32
C ALA A 100 -14.01 10.73 -7.38
N ALA A 101 -14.05 9.49 -7.83
CA ALA A 101 -15.26 8.67 -7.87
C ALA A 101 -15.83 8.43 -6.46
N ASN A 102 -14.95 8.14 -5.48
CA ASN A 102 -15.31 7.94 -4.09
C ASN A 102 -15.95 9.20 -3.49
N LEU A 103 -15.35 10.38 -3.65
CA LEU A 103 -15.93 11.64 -3.17
C LEU A 103 -17.31 11.88 -3.76
N ASN A 104 -17.46 11.69 -5.06
CA ASN A 104 -18.75 11.88 -5.73
C ASN A 104 -19.78 10.79 -5.34
N ARG A 105 -19.35 9.58 -5.02
CA ARG A 105 -20.22 8.54 -4.45
C ARG A 105 -20.72 8.93 -3.05
N LEU A 106 -19.85 9.46 -2.20
CA LEU A 106 -20.21 9.96 -0.86
C LEU A 106 -21.23 11.09 -0.94
N ARG A 107 -21.04 12.06 -1.85
CA ARG A 107 -21.98 13.17 -2.05
C ARG A 107 -23.36 12.67 -2.48
N ARG A 108 -23.42 11.76 -3.46
CA ARG A 108 -24.70 11.13 -3.86
C ARG A 108 -25.36 10.38 -2.71
N GLY A 109 -24.57 9.70 -1.88
CA GLY A 109 -25.07 8.97 -0.71
C GLY A 109 -25.79 9.84 0.34
N VAL A 110 -25.52 11.14 0.35
CA VAL A 110 -26.21 12.13 1.21
C VAL A 110 -27.15 13.05 0.43
N GLY A 111 -27.53 12.68 -0.79
CA GLY A 111 -28.51 13.41 -1.62
C GLY A 111 -27.96 14.65 -2.33
N LEU A 112 -26.63 14.83 -2.37
CA LEU A 112 -25.99 15.96 -3.02
C LEU A 112 -25.56 15.63 -4.45
N SER A 113 -25.57 16.63 -5.34
CA SER A 113 -25.06 16.50 -6.69
C SER A 113 -23.56 16.24 -6.71
N PRO A 114 -23.05 15.40 -7.63
CA PRO A 114 -21.63 15.23 -7.84
C PRO A 114 -21.00 16.55 -8.29
N TRP A 115 -19.77 16.77 -7.89
CA TRP A 115 -18.98 17.90 -8.35
C TRP A 115 -18.16 17.58 -9.59
N PRO A 116 -17.91 18.55 -10.47
CA PRO A 116 -16.93 18.42 -11.54
C PRO A 116 -15.51 18.28 -10.93
N ARG A 117 -14.71 17.39 -11.53
CA ARG A 117 -13.28 17.34 -11.26
C ARG A 117 -12.58 18.40 -12.10
N ILE A 118 -11.82 19.27 -11.46
CA ILE A 118 -11.01 20.32 -12.07
C ILE A 118 -9.57 19.82 -12.17
N SER A 119 -8.94 20.02 -13.31
CA SER A 119 -7.54 19.66 -13.49
C SER A 119 -6.63 20.60 -12.69
N ALA A 120 -5.73 20.02 -11.89
CA ALA A 120 -4.76 20.75 -11.09
C ALA A 120 -3.46 19.93 -10.97
N PRO A 121 -2.63 19.88 -12.02
CA PRO A 121 -1.43 19.03 -12.05
C PRO A 121 -0.41 19.39 -10.95
N GLU A 122 -0.43 20.61 -10.43
CA GLU A 122 0.36 21.06 -9.30
C GLU A 122 0.07 20.28 -8.02
N LEU A 123 -1.14 19.75 -7.85
CA LEU A 123 -1.49 18.93 -6.68
C LEU A 123 -0.75 17.60 -6.68
N ARG A 124 -0.48 17.03 -7.86
CA ARG A 124 0.34 15.82 -7.97
C ARG A 124 1.77 16.07 -7.49
N LYS A 125 2.36 17.20 -7.91
CA LYS A 125 3.68 17.61 -7.42
C LYS A 125 3.66 17.77 -5.90
N HIS A 126 2.64 18.44 -5.36
CA HIS A 126 2.49 18.63 -3.92
C HIS A 126 2.31 17.29 -3.17
N ALA A 127 1.56 16.34 -3.71
CA ALA A 127 1.44 14.99 -3.15
C ALA A 127 2.80 14.29 -3.06
N CYS A 128 3.64 14.41 -4.09
CA CYS A 128 4.99 13.85 -4.08
C CYS A 128 5.93 14.60 -3.09
N GLU A 129 5.79 15.90 -2.93
CA GLU A 129 6.53 16.66 -1.91
C GLU A 129 6.16 16.20 -0.49
N MET A 130 4.87 15.95 -0.22
CA MET A 130 4.44 15.36 1.06
C MET A 130 5.07 13.99 1.28
N ALA A 131 5.12 13.16 0.25
CA ALA A 131 5.71 11.83 0.30
C ALA A 131 7.23 11.86 0.59
N GLN A 132 7.98 12.72 -0.10
CA GLN A 132 9.42 12.89 0.09
C GLN A 132 9.79 13.33 1.50
N HIS A 133 8.91 14.11 2.16
CA HIS A 133 9.13 14.62 3.52
C HIS A 133 8.43 13.77 4.60
N ASP A 134 7.79 12.66 4.24
CA ASP A 134 7.00 11.82 5.15
C ASP A 134 6.00 12.62 6.01
N ARG A 135 5.40 13.67 5.43
CA ARG A 135 4.56 14.62 6.16
C ARG A 135 3.32 15.02 5.36
N LEU A 136 2.15 14.73 5.91
CA LEU A 136 0.89 15.25 5.38
C LEU A 136 0.80 16.76 5.61
N ASN A 137 0.58 17.52 4.54
CA ASN A 137 0.40 18.97 4.58
C ASN A 137 -0.67 19.39 3.54
N PRO A 138 -1.95 19.44 3.93
CA PRO A 138 -3.01 19.77 2.99
C PRO A 138 -3.02 21.23 2.54
N ARG A 139 -2.18 22.12 3.11
CA ARG A 139 -2.20 23.56 2.84
C ARG A 139 -0.95 24.12 2.16
N ALA A 140 0.16 23.39 2.14
CA ALA A 140 1.37 23.91 1.54
C ALA A 140 1.24 24.02 0.01
N GLY A 141 1.73 25.11 -0.55
CA GLY A 141 1.78 25.32 -2.00
C GLY A 141 0.43 25.65 -2.66
N LEU A 142 -0.67 25.77 -1.90
CA LEU A 142 -1.96 26.17 -2.45
C LEU A 142 -2.07 27.70 -2.52
N LEU A 143 -1.80 28.24 -3.70
CA LEU A 143 -1.79 29.69 -3.95
C LEU A 143 -3.17 30.25 -4.38
N SER A 144 -4.18 29.41 -4.56
CA SER A 144 -5.51 29.83 -5.00
C SER A 144 -6.31 30.44 -3.86
N THR A 145 -6.88 31.62 -4.09
CA THR A 145 -7.80 32.30 -3.17
C THR A 145 -9.20 31.69 -3.14
N ASN A 146 -9.49 30.77 -4.06
CA ASN A 146 -10.81 30.17 -4.26
C ASN A 146 -10.98 28.80 -3.57
N ILE A 147 -10.09 28.42 -2.66
CA ILE A 147 -10.13 27.15 -1.97
C ILE A 147 -11.16 27.20 -0.84
N SER A 148 -12.13 26.29 -0.89
CA SER A 148 -13.13 26.08 0.16
C SER A 148 -12.60 25.18 1.28
N SER A 149 -11.98 24.05 0.92
CA SER A 149 -11.40 23.11 1.86
C SER A 149 -10.28 22.30 1.22
N SER A 150 -9.44 21.70 2.05
CA SER A 150 -8.41 20.75 1.59
C SER A 150 -8.17 19.67 2.63
N VAL A 151 -7.92 18.45 2.15
CA VAL A 151 -7.53 17.31 2.99
C VAL A 151 -6.36 16.59 2.34
N ALA A 152 -5.52 15.99 3.18
CA ALA A 152 -4.47 15.10 2.73
C ALA A 152 -4.48 13.82 3.59
N PHE A 153 -4.19 12.69 2.96
CA PHE A 153 -4.13 11.38 3.62
C PHE A 153 -3.19 10.45 2.88
N THR A 154 -2.86 9.33 3.51
CA THR A 154 -2.19 8.21 2.87
C THR A 154 -3.15 7.04 2.76
N ALA A 155 -3.00 6.22 1.74
CA ALA A 155 -3.80 5.01 1.55
C ALA A 155 -2.99 3.90 0.87
N ILE A 156 -3.08 2.69 1.40
CA ILE A 156 -2.64 1.46 0.75
C ILE A 156 -3.73 1.00 -0.22
N ASP A 157 -4.97 0.92 0.26
CA ASP A 157 -6.15 0.61 -0.55
C ASP A 157 -7.01 1.86 -0.73
N LEU A 158 -7.12 2.30 -1.99
CA LEU A 158 -7.91 3.48 -2.36
C LEU A 158 -9.43 3.20 -2.43
N ASN A 159 -9.86 1.94 -2.30
CA ASN A 159 -11.27 1.61 -2.17
C ASN A 159 -11.81 1.93 -0.77
N LEU A 160 -10.92 1.95 0.22
CA LEU A 160 -11.26 2.38 1.57
C LEU A 160 -11.32 3.92 1.62
N VAL A 161 -12.45 4.44 2.05
CA VAL A 161 -12.65 5.88 2.16
C VAL A 161 -12.20 6.36 3.54
N PRO A 162 -11.15 7.19 3.63
CA PRO A 162 -10.73 7.74 4.93
C PRO A 162 -11.70 8.81 5.43
N ASP A 163 -11.80 8.97 6.75
CA ASP A 163 -12.66 9.97 7.41
C ASP A 163 -12.38 11.40 6.93
N SER A 164 -11.14 11.69 6.54
CA SER A 164 -10.75 12.99 6.01
C SER A 164 -11.45 13.28 4.67
N LEU A 165 -11.59 12.28 3.80
CA LEU A 165 -12.32 12.42 2.53
C LEU A 165 -13.83 12.45 2.76
N ASP A 166 -14.33 11.63 3.69
CA ASP A 166 -15.77 11.61 4.03
C ASP A 166 -16.27 12.97 4.50
N ARG A 167 -15.46 13.71 5.24
CA ARG A 167 -15.79 15.07 5.69
C ARG A 167 -16.03 16.07 4.55
N LEU A 168 -15.40 15.86 3.38
CA LEU A 168 -15.59 16.76 2.24
C LEU A 168 -16.95 16.62 1.55
N LYS A 169 -17.68 15.54 1.77
CA LYS A 169 -18.96 15.26 1.08
C LYS A 169 -20.01 16.35 1.29
N THR A 170 -19.99 17.04 2.44
CA THR A 170 -20.97 18.07 2.81
C THR A 170 -20.40 19.49 2.77
N THR A 171 -19.14 19.70 2.40
CA THR A 171 -18.58 21.04 2.29
C THR A 171 -19.26 21.83 1.18
N SER A 172 -19.28 23.16 1.33
CA SER A 172 -19.73 24.06 0.27
C SER A 172 -18.67 24.14 -0.83
N GLY A 173 -19.12 24.20 -2.08
CA GLY A 173 -18.21 24.34 -3.21
C GLY A 173 -18.84 24.04 -4.55
N SER A 174 -18.11 24.33 -5.62
CA SER A 174 -18.53 24.15 -7.02
C SER A 174 -17.76 23.07 -7.77
N GLY A 175 -16.66 22.59 -7.22
CA GLY A 175 -15.80 21.59 -7.83
C GLY A 175 -14.66 21.16 -6.93
N PHE A 176 -13.84 20.22 -7.40
CA PHE A 176 -12.68 19.71 -6.65
C PHE A 176 -11.56 19.24 -7.58
N SER A 177 -10.37 19.17 -7.03
CA SER A 177 -9.20 18.55 -7.66
C SER A 177 -8.59 17.50 -6.77
N VAL A 178 -7.91 16.53 -7.37
CA VAL A 178 -7.19 15.46 -6.69
C VAL A 178 -5.77 15.42 -7.22
N GLY A 179 -4.80 15.31 -6.33
CA GLY A 179 -3.41 14.95 -6.67
C GLY A 179 -2.99 13.73 -5.86
N ALA A 180 -2.30 12.79 -6.51
CA ALA A 180 -1.78 11.60 -5.86
C ALA A 180 -0.31 11.37 -6.23
N CYS A 181 0.42 10.69 -5.35
CA CYS A 181 1.78 10.21 -5.57
C CYS A 181 1.95 8.86 -4.87
N TYR A 182 2.45 7.86 -5.59
CA TYR A 182 2.78 6.57 -5.00
C TYR A 182 4.25 6.57 -4.62
N HIS A 183 4.57 6.38 -3.35
CA HIS A 183 5.93 6.50 -2.85
C HIS A 183 6.15 5.67 -1.58
N ALA A 184 7.37 5.12 -1.46
CA ALA A 184 7.83 4.51 -0.22
C ALA A 184 7.95 5.59 0.89
N SER A 185 7.79 5.17 2.12
CA SER A 185 7.83 6.05 3.28
C SER A 185 8.62 5.40 4.40
N SER A 186 9.32 6.19 5.20
CA SER A 186 9.97 5.68 6.40
C SER A 186 8.98 5.32 7.52
N LYS A 187 7.73 5.79 7.42
CA LYS A 187 6.66 5.54 8.41
C LYS A 187 5.83 4.31 8.11
N TYR A 188 5.80 3.90 6.86
CA TYR A 188 5.00 2.75 6.41
C TYR A 188 5.94 1.68 5.90
N GLU A 189 5.69 0.45 6.27
CA GLU A 189 6.49 -0.68 5.78
C GLU A 189 6.38 -0.86 4.26
N ASN A 190 5.28 -0.38 3.67
CA ASN A 190 4.97 -0.49 2.24
C ASN A 190 4.91 0.88 1.58
N PRO A 191 5.18 0.99 0.27
CA PRO A 191 4.80 2.15 -0.50
C PRO A 191 3.30 2.39 -0.42
N VAL A 192 2.91 3.65 -0.26
CA VAL A 192 1.51 4.08 -0.14
C VAL A 192 1.20 5.21 -1.12
N PHE A 193 -0.07 5.39 -1.43
CA PHE A 193 -0.51 6.63 -2.08
C PHE A 193 -0.56 7.77 -1.08
N TRP A 194 0.07 8.86 -1.44
CA TRP A 194 -0.05 10.17 -0.80
C TRP A 194 -1.05 10.96 -1.61
N VAL A 195 -2.13 11.40 -0.98
CA VAL A 195 -3.27 12.00 -1.67
C VAL A 195 -3.57 13.36 -1.07
N ILE A 196 -3.87 14.32 -1.94
CA ILE A 196 -4.46 15.61 -1.57
C ILE A 196 -5.73 15.82 -2.38
N VAL A 197 -6.77 16.29 -1.71
CA VAL A 197 -8.03 16.73 -2.33
C VAL A 197 -8.30 18.16 -1.92
N VAL A 198 -8.61 19.00 -2.89
CA VAL A 198 -8.91 20.42 -2.71
C VAL A 198 -10.30 20.68 -3.29
N THR A 199 -11.13 21.39 -2.55
CA THR A 199 -12.46 21.84 -3.02
C THR A 199 -12.46 23.35 -3.22
N TYR A 200 -13.25 23.84 -4.17
CA TYR A 200 -13.30 25.23 -4.59
C TYR A 200 -14.70 25.80 -4.39
N PHE A 201 -14.78 27.11 -4.12
CA PHE A 201 -16.04 27.87 -4.09
C PHE A 201 -16.69 28.04 -5.46
#